data_507346a5d4400435c8bba9b8bbd4236e
#
_entry.id   507346a5d4400435c8bba9b8bbd4236e
#
_cell.length_a   1.000
_cell.length_b   1.000
_cell.length_c   1.000
_cell.angle_alpha   90.00
_cell.angle_beta   90.00
_cell.angle_gamma   90.00
#
_symmetry.space_group_name_H-M   'P 1'
#
loop_
_entity.id
_entity.type
_entity.pdbx_description
1 polymer ?
#
loop_
_entity_poly.entity_id
_entity_poly.type
_entity_poly.pdbx_seq_one_letter_code
_entity_poly.pdbx_strand_id
1 'polypeptide(L)'
;MGRTLAGNKSLSRRTALCEAYHDIGTYERSLASRLLSGLAEIPEIKLWGITQPERIDQRVATISFTHQRFTAAQMAERLAQQGFFTWQGNYYALNFTEAMGLEPDGMLRVGLLHYNTMAEVERLLDAVRGLR
;
A
#
# COMPACT_ATOMS: atom_id res chain seq x y z
N MET A 1 15.37 3.07 19.64
CA MET A 1 15.00 2.67 18.26
C MET A 1 15.68 3.58 17.20
N GLY A 2 15.40 4.90 17.11
CA GLY A 2 15.98 5.77 16.06
C GLY A 2 17.50 5.76 15.96
N ARG A 3 18.23 5.84 17.09
CA ARG A 3 19.71 5.82 17.08
C ARG A 3 20.31 4.50 16.58
N THR A 4 19.60 3.40 16.75
CA THR A 4 20.05 2.08 16.26
C THR A 4 19.85 1.98 14.76
N LEU A 5 18.72 2.45 14.24
CA LEU A 5 18.43 2.46 12.82
C LEU A 5 19.32 3.45 12.05
N ALA A 6 19.60 4.62 12.62
CA ALA A 6 20.52 5.60 12.02
C ALA A 6 22.00 5.19 12.09
N GLY A 7 22.35 4.08 12.75
CA GLY A 7 23.72 3.58 12.84
C GLY A 7 24.72 4.47 13.61
N ASN A 8 24.29 5.62 14.14
CA ASN A 8 25.15 6.59 14.82
C ASN A 8 24.62 6.92 16.22
N LYS A 9 25.34 6.44 17.23
CA LYS A 9 25.00 6.61 18.67
C LYS A 9 25.27 8.02 19.20
N SER A 10 26.04 8.85 18.49
CA SER A 10 26.41 10.21 18.92
C SER A 10 25.36 11.26 18.56
N LEU A 11 24.39 10.94 17.69
CA LEU A 11 23.35 11.85 17.24
C LEU A 11 22.38 12.25 18.38
N SER A 12 21.84 13.47 18.29
CA SER A 12 20.71 13.84 19.12
C SER A 12 19.53 12.89 18.86
N ARG A 13 18.62 12.71 19.84
CA ARG A 13 17.43 11.86 19.65
C ARG A 13 16.60 12.30 18.44
N ARG A 14 16.41 13.61 18.26
CA ARG A 14 15.63 14.16 17.13
C ARG A 14 16.28 13.82 15.80
N THR A 15 17.58 14.09 15.66
CA THR A 15 18.32 13.80 14.42
C THR A 15 18.26 12.31 14.08
N ALA A 16 18.52 11.44 15.07
CA ALA A 16 18.47 10.00 14.88
C ALA A 16 17.08 9.48 14.48
N LEU A 17 16.01 10.10 14.96
CA LEU A 17 14.65 9.76 14.53
C LEU A 17 14.38 10.23 13.10
N CYS A 18 14.79 11.46 12.74
CA CYS A 18 14.61 11.97 11.37
C CYS A 18 15.34 11.11 10.35
N GLU A 19 16.60 10.71 10.62
CA GLU A 19 17.36 9.80 9.76
C GLU A 19 16.67 8.44 9.64
N ALA A 20 16.25 7.84 10.76
CA ALA A 20 15.57 6.55 10.75
C ALA A 20 14.25 6.59 9.94
N TYR A 21 13.45 7.64 10.06
CA TYR A 21 12.23 7.80 9.28
C TYR A 21 12.51 8.09 7.81
N HIS A 22 13.61 8.77 7.50
CA HIS A 22 14.03 8.96 6.10
C HIS A 22 14.35 7.62 5.44
N ASP A 23 15.14 6.77 6.11
CA ASP A 23 15.54 5.45 5.59
C ASP A 23 14.33 4.52 5.46
N ILE A 24 13.47 4.48 6.49
CA ILE A 24 12.20 3.73 6.45
C ILE A 24 11.35 4.19 5.25
N GLY A 25 11.13 5.50 5.11
CA GLY A 25 10.32 6.03 4.02
C GLY A 25 10.92 5.76 2.64
N THR A 26 12.24 5.74 2.51
CA THR A 26 12.91 5.39 1.26
C THR A 26 12.68 3.93 0.89
N TYR A 27 12.82 3.04 1.86
CA TYR A 27 12.54 1.62 1.67
C TYR A 27 11.07 1.35 1.33
N GLU A 28 10.14 1.90 2.11
CA GLU A 28 8.70 1.74 1.89
C GLU A 28 8.27 2.27 0.51
N ARG A 29 8.86 3.38 0.03
CA ARG A 29 8.62 3.89 -1.33
C ARG A 29 9.07 2.90 -2.41
N SER A 30 10.17 2.17 -2.20
CA SER A 30 10.60 1.15 -3.17
C SER A 30 9.58 0.02 -3.29
N LEU A 31 9.04 -0.46 -2.16
CA LEU A 31 7.98 -1.46 -2.15
C LEU A 31 6.68 -0.93 -2.78
N ALA A 32 6.30 0.30 -2.43
CA ALA A 32 5.09 0.94 -2.98
C ALA A 32 5.19 1.16 -4.50
N SER A 33 6.34 1.59 -5.00
CA SER A 33 6.58 1.74 -6.45
C SER A 33 6.40 0.43 -7.19
N ARG A 34 6.94 -0.66 -6.64
CA ARG A 34 6.78 -1.99 -7.24
C ARG A 34 5.34 -2.48 -7.22
N LEU A 35 4.65 -2.30 -6.09
CA LEU A 35 3.23 -2.69 -5.99
C LEU A 35 2.35 -1.87 -6.94
N LEU A 36 2.55 -0.56 -7.02
CA LEU A 36 1.80 0.32 -7.93
C LEU A 36 2.00 -0.08 -9.39
N SER A 37 3.25 -0.28 -9.82
CA SER A 37 3.53 -0.69 -11.20
C SER A 37 2.90 -2.04 -11.54
N GLY A 38 3.01 -3.02 -10.63
CA GLY A 38 2.44 -4.34 -10.87
C GLY A 38 0.90 -4.38 -10.85
N LEU A 39 0.26 -3.56 -10.03
CA LEU A 39 -1.20 -3.42 -10.05
C LEU A 39 -1.69 -2.69 -11.30
N ALA A 40 -0.93 -1.71 -11.81
CA ALA A 40 -1.27 -0.99 -13.03
C ALA A 40 -1.23 -1.88 -14.29
N GLU A 41 -0.50 -2.99 -14.26
CA GLU A 41 -0.46 -3.99 -15.34
C GLU A 41 -1.71 -4.90 -15.39
N ILE A 42 -2.56 -4.87 -14.36
CA ILE A 42 -3.76 -5.71 -14.26
C ILE A 42 -4.95 -4.92 -14.80
N PRO A 43 -5.53 -5.30 -15.96
CA PRO A 43 -6.56 -4.49 -16.62
C PRO A 43 -7.83 -4.27 -15.80
N GLU A 44 -8.15 -5.22 -14.91
CA GLU A 44 -9.35 -5.15 -14.07
C GLU A 44 -9.18 -4.25 -12.84
N ILE A 45 -7.96 -3.78 -12.56
CA ILE A 45 -7.66 -2.96 -11.39
C ILE A 45 -7.75 -1.47 -11.74
N LYS A 46 -8.44 -0.72 -10.90
CA LYS A 46 -8.38 0.75 -10.88
C LYS A 46 -7.70 1.21 -9.60
N LEU A 47 -6.56 1.87 -9.75
CA LEU A 47 -5.81 2.48 -8.65
C LEU A 47 -6.41 3.84 -8.27
N TRP A 48 -6.38 4.17 -6.98
CA TRP A 48 -6.86 5.42 -6.44
C TRP A 48 -5.74 6.22 -5.76
N GLY A 49 -5.75 7.53 -5.97
CA GLY A 49 -4.71 8.44 -5.45
C GLY A 49 -3.56 8.65 -6.44
N ILE A 50 -2.41 9.07 -5.91
CA ILE A 50 -1.22 9.39 -6.72
C ILE A 50 -0.59 8.07 -7.20
N THR A 51 -0.49 7.90 -8.52
CA THR A 51 0.09 6.70 -9.15
C THR A 51 1.34 7.00 -10.00
N GLN A 52 1.61 8.28 -10.26
CA GLN A 52 2.73 8.72 -11.08
C GLN A 52 4.07 8.44 -10.37
N PRO A 53 5.03 7.73 -11.02
CA PRO A 53 6.31 7.40 -10.41
C PRO A 53 7.12 8.60 -9.93
N GLU A 54 7.07 9.72 -10.65
CA GLU A 54 7.74 10.98 -10.33
C GLU A 54 7.16 11.68 -9.11
N ARG A 55 6.01 11.23 -8.61
CA ARG A 55 5.32 11.79 -7.44
C ARG A 55 5.25 10.82 -6.27
N ILE A 56 6.05 9.77 -6.30
CA ILE A 56 6.05 8.73 -5.25
C ILE A 56 6.41 9.26 -3.86
N ASP A 57 7.17 10.35 -3.80
CA ASP A 57 7.55 11.06 -2.57
C ASP A 57 6.39 11.83 -1.92
N GLN A 58 5.31 12.08 -2.67
CA GLN A 58 4.11 12.80 -2.22
C GLN A 58 3.05 11.86 -1.62
N ARG A 59 3.36 10.59 -1.44
CA ARG A 59 2.45 9.60 -0.86
C ARG A 59 3.10 8.74 0.20
N VAL A 60 2.28 8.16 1.04
CA VAL A 60 2.67 7.06 1.94
C VAL A 60 2.51 5.71 1.23
N ALA A 61 3.14 4.67 1.78
CA ALA A 61 3.11 3.31 1.24
C ALA A 61 1.76 2.58 1.53
N THR A 62 0.66 3.31 1.40
CA THR A 62 -0.70 2.80 1.49
C THR A 62 -1.38 2.93 0.14
N ILE A 63 -1.85 1.84 -0.43
CA ILE A 63 -2.38 1.77 -1.79
C ILE A 63 -3.83 1.29 -1.72
N SER A 64 -4.73 2.03 -2.36
CA SER A 64 -6.15 1.68 -2.48
C SER A 64 -6.49 1.40 -3.94
N PHE A 65 -7.28 0.36 -4.16
CA PHE A 65 -7.73 -0.01 -5.50
C PHE A 65 -9.10 -0.70 -5.48
N THR A 66 -9.73 -0.71 -6.62
CA THR A 66 -10.98 -1.44 -6.91
C THR A 66 -10.76 -2.41 -8.05
N HIS A 67 -11.63 -3.40 -8.16
CA HIS A 67 -11.60 -4.42 -9.21
C HIS A 67 -12.93 -4.40 -9.98
N GLN A 68 -12.90 -4.60 -11.30
CA GLN A 68 -14.09 -4.52 -12.15
C GLN A 68 -15.14 -5.60 -11.84
N ARG A 69 -14.72 -6.79 -11.37
CA ARG A 69 -15.60 -7.96 -11.16
C ARG A 69 -15.83 -8.31 -9.70
N PHE A 70 -15.03 -7.81 -8.78
CA PHE A 70 -15.10 -8.16 -7.36
C PHE A 70 -15.27 -6.92 -6.51
N THR A 71 -16.15 -7.01 -5.51
CA THR A 71 -16.23 -5.99 -4.47
C THR A 71 -14.97 -6.00 -3.60
N ALA A 72 -14.76 -4.92 -2.85
CA ALA A 72 -13.62 -4.85 -1.93
C ALA A 72 -13.66 -5.98 -0.87
N ALA A 73 -14.86 -6.33 -0.39
CA ALA A 73 -15.06 -7.43 0.56
C ALA A 73 -14.70 -8.80 -0.06
N GLN A 74 -15.15 -9.07 -1.27
CA GLN A 74 -14.83 -10.32 -1.97
C GLN A 74 -13.32 -10.46 -2.24
N MET A 75 -12.65 -9.37 -2.61
CA MET A 75 -11.19 -9.37 -2.76
C MET A 75 -10.49 -9.65 -1.43
N ALA A 76 -10.90 -8.98 -0.35
CA ALA A 76 -10.33 -9.16 0.98
C ALA A 76 -10.44 -10.62 1.46
N GLU A 77 -11.61 -11.24 1.28
CA GLU A 77 -11.84 -12.64 1.65
C GLU A 77 -10.93 -13.60 0.87
N ARG A 78 -10.85 -13.45 -0.46
CA ARG A 78 -10.00 -14.31 -1.31
C ARG A 78 -8.52 -14.16 -1.02
N LEU A 79 -8.07 -12.94 -0.73
CA LEU A 79 -6.70 -12.67 -0.35
C LEU A 79 -6.39 -13.21 1.07
N ALA A 80 -7.34 -13.12 2.00
CA ALA A 80 -7.18 -13.68 3.34
C ALA A 80 -7.00 -15.21 3.32
N GLN A 81 -7.67 -15.92 2.43
CA GLN A 81 -7.49 -17.35 2.22
C GLN A 81 -6.06 -17.72 1.74
N GLN A 82 -5.34 -16.75 1.17
CA GLN A 82 -3.95 -16.88 0.75
C GLN A 82 -2.95 -16.27 1.75
N GLY A 83 -3.43 -15.86 2.93
CA GLY A 83 -2.61 -15.31 4.02
C GLY A 83 -2.32 -13.81 3.90
N PHE A 84 -3.07 -13.07 3.05
CA PHE A 84 -2.96 -11.62 2.96
C PHE A 84 -4.12 -10.93 3.69
N PHE A 85 -3.79 -10.23 4.76
CA PHE A 85 -4.77 -9.48 5.55
C PHE A 85 -4.81 -8.02 5.09
N THR A 86 -5.84 -7.69 4.34
CA THR A 86 -6.06 -6.37 3.77
C THR A 86 -7.25 -5.69 4.46
N TRP A 87 -7.41 -4.39 4.26
CA TRP A 87 -8.56 -3.66 4.78
C TRP A 87 -9.47 -3.25 3.63
N GLN A 88 -10.79 -3.36 3.81
CA GLN A 88 -11.79 -3.01 2.81
C GLN A 88 -12.80 -2.00 3.34
N GLY A 89 -13.44 -1.21 2.46
CA GLY A 89 -14.46 -0.24 2.79
C GLY A 89 -14.06 1.20 2.46
N ASN A 90 -14.68 2.18 3.12
CA ASN A 90 -14.46 3.61 2.86
C ASN A 90 -13.42 4.27 3.77
N TYR A 91 -12.94 3.59 4.81
CA TYR A 91 -11.90 4.07 5.74
C TYR A 91 -12.22 5.42 6.40
N TYR A 92 -13.49 5.69 6.68
CA TYR A 92 -14.00 6.98 7.14
C TYR A 92 -13.84 8.13 6.13
N ALA A 93 -13.53 7.83 4.86
CA ALA A 93 -13.46 8.79 3.76
C ALA A 93 -14.77 8.82 2.96
N LEU A 94 -15.91 8.81 3.65
CA LEU A 94 -17.26 8.68 3.07
C LEU A 94 -17.50 9.68 1.94
N ASN A 95 -17.18 10.96 2.18
CA ASN A 95 -17.36 12.00 1.16
C ASN A 95 -16.61 11.71 -0.15
N PHE A 96 -15.40 11.10 -0.04
CA PHE A 96 -14.64 10.69 -1.23
C PHE A 96 -15.29 9.50 -1.93
N THR A 97 -15.66 8.47 -1.17
CA THR A 97 -16.23 7.25 -1.75
C THR A 97 -17.61 7.49 -2.36
N GLU A 98 -18.43 8.34 -1.76
CA GLU A 98 -19.71 8.82 -2.35
C GLU A 98 -19.46 9.60 -3.65
N ALA A 99 -18.57 10.59 -3.63
CA ALA A 99 -18.26 11.41 -4.81
C ALA A 99 -17.70 10.58 -5.99
N MET A 100 -16.99 9.48 -5.69
CA MET A 100 -16.44 8.57 -6.71
C MET A 100 -17.38 7.42 -7.08
N GLY A 101 -18.58 7.34 -6.48
CA GLY A 101 -19.55 6.28 -6.74
C GLY A 101 -19.08 4.90 -6.27
N LEU A 102 -18.34 4.83 -5.18
CA LEU A 102 -17.75 3.61 -4.62
C LEU A 102 -18.56 3.03 -3.45
N GLU A 103 -19.57 3.72 -2.98
CA GLU A 103 -20.46 3.20 -1.94
C GLU A 103 -21.46 2.18 -2.52
N PRO A 104 -21.84 1.14 -1.75
CA PRO A 104 -21.41 0.84 -0.37
C PRO A 104 -20.13 0.02 -0.25
N ASP A 105 -19.52 -0.41 -1.34
CA ASP A 105 -18.42 -1.40 -1.33
C ASP A 105 -17.06 -0.80 -0.92
N GLY A 106 -16.85 0.49 -1.17
CA GLY A 106 -15.58 1.16 -0.91
C GLY A 106 -14.43 0.64 -1.80
N MET A 107 -13.25 0.54 -1.22
CA MET A 107 -12.02 0.11 -1.88
C MET A 107 -11.31 -0.97 -1.06
N LEU A 108 -10.43 -1.74 -1.69
CA LEU A 108 -9.44 -2.54 -0.98
C LEU A 108 -8.21 -1.69 -0.70
N ARG A 109 -7.66 -1.78 0.52
CA ARG A 109 -6.47 -1.06 0.94
C ARG A 109 -5.38 -2.00 1.40
N VAL A 110 -4.18 -1.80 0.87
CA VAL A 110 -2.94 -2.46 1.26
C VAL A 110 -1.99 -1.44 1.85
N GLY A 111 -1.43 -1.72 3.02
CA GLY A 111 -0.38 -0.93 3.66
C GLY A 111 0.93 -1.71 3.68
N LEU A 112 2.00 -1.08 3.24
CA LEU A 112 3.34 -1.63 3.28
C LEU A 112 4.14 -0.90 4.38
N LEU A 113 4.90 -1.66 5.13
CA LEU A 113 5.73 -1.17 6.24
C LEU A 113 7.16 -1.66 6.06
N HIS A 114 8.07 -1.03 6.80
CA HIS A 114 9.51 -1.31 6.74
C HIS A 114 9.94 -2.76 7.09
N TYR A 115 9.03 -3.57 7.61
CA TYR A 115 9.27 -5.01 7.84
C TYR A 115 8.72 -5.92 6.72
N ASN A 116 7.99 -5.37 5.75
CA ASN A 116 7.59 -6.12 4.57
C ASN A 116 8.76 -6.28 3.60
N THR A 117 8.69 -7.30 2.79
CA THR A 117 9.74 -7.64 1.82
C THR A 117 9.24 -7.50 0.38
N MET A 118 10.16 -7.34 -0.55
CA MET A 118 9.83 -7.35 -1.98
C MET A 118 9.19 -8.67 -2.41
N ALA A 119 9.61 -9.80 -1.83
CA ALA A 119 9.01 -11.09 -2.11
C ALA A 119 7.53 -11.17 -1.69
N GLU A 120 7.15 -10.51 -0.59
CA GLU A 120 5.74 -10.42 -0.19
C GLU A 120 4.94 -9.55 -1.15
N VAL A 121 5.53 -8.49 -1.68
CA VAL A 121 4.90 -7.65 -2.71
C VAL A 121 4.64 -8.47 -3.99
N GLU A 122 5.62 -9.25 -4.46
CA GLU A 122 5.44 -10.12 -5.64
C GLU A 122 4.35 -11.17 -5.40
N ARG A 123 4.37 -11.84 -4.25
CA ARG A 123 3.32 -12.80 -3.89
C ARG A 123 1.93 -12.18 -3.85
N LEU A 124 1.80 -10.96 -3.34
CA LEU A 124 0.53 -10.23 -3.34
C LEU A 124 0.08 -9.90 -4.77
N LEU A 125 1.00 -9.45 -5.63
CA LEU A 125 0.70 -9.20 -7.04
C LEU A 125 0.21 -10.46 -7.76
N ASP A 126 0.85 -11.60 -7.51
CA ASP A 126 0.43 -12.89 -8.07
C ASP A 126 -0.96 -13.31 -7.54
N ALA A 127 -1.21 -13.10 -6.25
CA ALA A 127 -2.51 -13.37 -5.65
C ALA A 127 -3.63 -12.49 -6.26
N VAL A 128 -3.35 -11.20 -6.51
CA VAL A 128 -4.32 -10.28 -7.15
C VAL A 128 -4.55 -10.65 -8.63
N ARG A 129 -3.51 -10.99 -9.39
CA ARG A 129 -3.63 -11.51 -10.77
C ARG A 129 -4.42 -12.81 -10.84
N GLY A 130 -4.35 -13.62 -9.80
CA GLY A 130 -5.05 -14.90 -9.67
C GLY A 130 -6.53 -14.78 -9.24
N LEU A 131 -7.04 -13.60 -8.97
CA LEU A 131 -8.46 -13.41 -8.60
C LEU A 131 -9.38 -13.81 -9.75
N ARG A 132 -10.22 -14.84 -9.50
CA ARG A 132 -11.15 -15.42 -10.48
C ARG A 132 -12.53 -15.62 -9.87
#